data_ad836fe6cda774e45db3b458e8d7c3bf
#
_entry.id   ad836fe6cda774e45db3b458e8d7c3bf
#
_cell.length_a   1.000
_cell.length_b   1.000
_cell.length_c   1.000
_cell.angle_alpha   90.00
_cell.angle_beta   90.00
_cell.angle_gamma   90.00
#
_symmetry.space_group_name_H-M   'P 1'
#
loop_
_entity.id
_entity.type
_entity.pdbx_description
1 polymer ?
#
loop_
_entity_poly.entity_id
_entity_poly.type
_entity_poly.pdbx_seq_one_letter_code
_entity_poly.pdbx_strand_id
1 'polypeptide(L)'
;MSQGLRVLVLVPKAAVIGFFENHTNPIFRDLITRDVLAAASAVGIKVQVLKASTAREIDAAFGSLIQAQTGALLIPNDIFFNSSIEQIVALAARHAVPTMYPSREFTMAGGLISYGASLGDSYRQLGVYAGQILKGKSPSELPVLQPTKLELVINLKIAKELGLEVPLSLLIRLDEAIE
;
A
#
# COMPACT_ATOMS: atom_id res chain seq x y z
N MET A 1 7.54 -13.08 3.99
CA MET A 1 6.17 -12.65 3.67
C MET A 1 6.28 -11.49 2.71
N SER A 2 5.68 -11.59 1.51
CA SER A 2 5.64 -10.48 0.56
C SER A 2 4.93 -9.27 1.17
N GLN A 3 5.33 -8.07 0.74
CA GLN A 3 4.87 -6.78 1.30
C GLN A 3 3.33 -6.68 1.37
N GLY A 4 2.62 -7.18 0.37
CA GLY A 4 1.16 -7.05 0.25
C GLY A 4 0.32 -7.94 1.18
N LEU A 5 0.91 -8.93 1.85
CA LEU A 5 0.15 -9.88 2.67
C LEU A 5 0.12 -9.54 4.17
N ARG A 6 0.72 -8.42 4.58
CA ARG A 6 0.74 -8.01 6.01
C ARG A 6 -0.64 -7.64 6.53
N VAL A 7 -1.53 -7.16 5.67
CA VAL A 7 -2.92 -6.90 6.06
C VAL A 7 -3.63 -8.16 6.56
N LEU A 8 -3.24 -9.35 6.07
CA LEU A 8 -3.81 -10.62 6.51
C LEU A 8 -3.54 -10.94 7.98
N VAL A 9 -2.51 -10.33 8.58
CA VAL A 9 -2.25 -10.44 10.02
C VAL A 9 -3.35 -9.73 10.82
N LEU A 10 -3.93 -8.66 10.27
CA LEU A 10 -5.06 -7.93 10.88
C LEU A 10 -6.41 -8.57 10.58
N VAL A 11 -6.53 -9.26 9.45
CA VAL A 11 -7.78 -9.90 9.01
C VAL A 11 -7.56 -11.37 8.65
N PRO A 12 -7.17 -12.22 9.63
CA PRO A 12 -6.75 -13.61 9.36
C PRO A 12 -7.86 -14.49 8.78
N LYS A 13 -9.12 -14.06 8.87
CA LYS A 13 -10.29 -14.77 8.33
C LYS A 13 -10.61 -14.35 6.88
N ALA A 14 -9.90 -13.40 6.30
CA ALA A 14 -10.14 -12.97 4.93
C ALA A 14 -9.79 -14.09 3.94
N ALA A 15 -10.79 -14.66 3.30
CA ALA A 15 -10.60 -15.67 2.25
C ALA A 15 -10.35 -15.05 0.87
N VAL A 16 -10.80 -13.80 0.68
CA VAL A 16 -10.65 -13.02 -0.55
C VAL A 16 -10.13 -11.64 -0.20
N ILE A 17 -9.12 -11.18 -0.94
CA ILE A 17 -8.64 -9.80 -0.89
C ILE A 17 -8.84 -9.11 -2.23
N GLY A 18 -9.18 -7.82 -2.19
CA GLY A 18 -9.17 -6.95 -3.37
C GLY A 18 -7.76 -6.46 -3.66
N PHE A 19 -7.45 -6.32 -4.93
CA PHE A 19 -6.21 -5.69 -5.38
C PHE A 19 -6.53 -4.68 -6.48
N PHE A 20 -6.16 -3.41 -6.28
CA PHE A 20 -6.32 -2.40 -7.32
C PHE A 20 -5.24 -2.55 -8.39
N GLU A 21 -5.68 -2.49 -9.65
CA GLU A 21 -4.82 -2.53 -10.82
C GLU A 21 -5.06 -1.29 -11.68
N ASN A 22 -4.03 -0.47 -11.87
CA ASN A 22 -4.09 0.57 -12.89
C ASN A 22 -3.84 -0.06 -14.26
N HIS A 23 -4.92 -0.37 -14.97
CA HIS A 23 -4.87 -1.07 -16.27
C HIS A 23 -4.27 -0.24 -17.41
N THR A 24 -4.09 1.08 -17.21
CA THR A 24 -3.40 1.96 -18.18
C THR A 24 -1.90 1.98 -17.96
N ASN A 25 -1.39 1.46 -16.83
CA ASN A 25 0.02 1.32 -16.55
C ASN A 25 0.49 -0.11 -16.86
N PRO A 26 1.24 -0.35 -17.97
CA PRO A 26 1.61 -1.69 -18.40
C PRO A 26 2.52 -2.42 -17.39
N ILE A 27 3.37 -1.70 -16.64
CA ILE A 27 4.24 -2.31 -15.63
C ILE A 27 3.40 -2.95 -14.53
N PHE A 28 2.36 -2.26 -14.06
CA PHE A 28 1.48 -2.76 -13.01
C PHE A 28 0.62 -3.92 -13.50
N ARG A 29 0.02 -3.76 -14.69
CA ARG A 29 -0.85 -4.77 -15.25
C ARG A 29 -0.16 -6.13 -15.43
N ASP A 30 1.05 -6.15 -15.99
CA ASP A 30 1.66 -7.41 -16.46
C ASP A 30 2.60 -8.02 -15.40
N LEU A 31 3.27 -7.23 -14.57
CA LEU A 31 4.28 -7.70 -13.63
C LEU A 31 3.72 -7.79 -12.21
N ILE A 32 3.23 -6.66 -11.68
CA ILE A 32 2.86 -6.57 -10.25
C ILE A 32 1.60 -7.41 -9.96
N THR A 33 0.59 -7.36 -10.84
CA THR A 33 -0.61 -8.18 -10.68
C THR A 33 -0.26 -9.67 -10.67
N ARG A 34 0.60 -10.13 -11.58
CA ARG A 34 1.06 -11.53 -11.61
C ARG A 34 1.75 -11.92 -10.29
N ASP A 35 2.63 -11.07 -9.79
CA ASP A 35 3.39 -11.36 -8.57
C ASP A 35 2.50 -11.37 -7.32
N VAL A 36 1.48 -10.50 -7.26
CA VAL A 36 0.47 -10.50 -6.20
C VAL A 36 -0.37 -11.77 -6.24
N LEU A 37 -0.83 -12.20 -7.43
CA LEU A 37 -1.60 -13.42 -7.62
C LEU A 37 -0.79 -14.65 -7.21
N ALA A 38 0.49 -14.74 -7.61
CA ALA A 38 1.38 -15.84 -7.24
C ALA A 38 1.60 -15.89 -5.72
N ALA A 39 1.86 -14.75 -5.08
CA ALA A 39 2.07 -14.66 -3.64
C ALA A 39 0.81 -15.04 -2.85
N ALA A 40 -0.37 -14.61 -3.29
CA ALA A 40 -1.63 -14.95 -2.64
C ALA A 40 -1.97 -16.43 -2.79
N SER A 41 -1.74 -17.01 -3.98
CA SER A 41 -1.92 -18.44 -4.24
C SER A 41 -1.05 -19.29 -3.32
N ALA A 42 0.19 -18.89 -3.07
CA ALA A 42 1.12 -19.61 -2.19
C ALA A 42 0.63 -19.71 -0.73
N VAL A 43 -0.27 -18.82 -0.31
CA VAL A 43 -0.86 -18.79 1.05
C VAL A 43 -2.35 -19.14 1.06
N GLY A 44 -2.89 -19.62 -0.07
CA GLY A 44 -4.29 -20.05 -0.18
C GLY A 44 -5.32 -18.93 -0.19
N ILE A 45 -4.94 -17.69 -0.50
CA ILE A 45 -5.81 -16.53 -0.57
C ILE A 45 -6.26 -16.27 -2.01
N LYS A 46 -7.55 -16.00 -2.20
CA LYS A 46 -8.08 -15.55 -3.50
C LYS A 46 -7.89 -14.04 -3.64
N VAL A 47 -7.53 -13.60 -4.85
CA VAL A 47 -7.41 -12.18 -5.17
C VAL A 47 -8.47 -11.81 -6.20
N GLN A 48 -9.23 -10.77 -5.88
CA GLN A 48 -10.11 -10.08 -6.81
C GLN A 48 -9.37 -8.87 -7.37
N VAL A 49 -8.96 -8.95 -8.64
CA VAL A 49 -8.33 -7.81 -9.31
C VAL A 49 -9.40 -6.81 -9.73
N LEU A 50 -9.23 -5.56 -9.28
CA LEU A 50 -10.15 -4.44 -9.48
C LEU A 50 -9.45 -3.39 -10.32
N LYS A 51 -9.89 -3.24 -11.56
CA LYS A 51 -9.30 -2.31 -12.51
C LYS A 51 -9.81 -0.89 -12.25
N ALA A 52 -8.89 0.06 -12.07
CA ALA A 52 -9.21 1.47 -11.90
C ALA A 52 -8.07 2.35 -12.42
N SER A 53 -8.41 3.29 -13.31
CA SER A 53 -7.52 4.32 -13.88
C SER A 53 -8.18 5.70 -13.91
N THR A 54 -9.41 5.80 -13.38
CA THR A 54 -10.18 7.03 -13.22
C THR A 54 -10.88 7.06 -11.87
N ALA A 55 -11.22 8.25 -11.36
CA ALA A 55 -11.95 8.40 -10.10
C ALA A 55 -13.28 7.62 -10.09
N ARG A 56 -14.02 7.63 -11.21
CA ARG A 56 -15.27 6.87 -11.35
C ARG A 56 -15.05 5.35 -11.25
N GLU A 57 -13.93 4.86 -11.79
CA GLU A 57 -13.59 3.44 -11.69
C GLU A 57 -13.16 3.04 -10.28
N ILE A 58 -12.55 3.94 -9.49
CA ILE A 58 -12.31 3.73 -8.07
C ILE A 58 -13.65 3.51 -7.34
N ASP A 59 -14.63 4.38 -7.54
CA ASP A 59 -15.96 4.23 -6.92
C ASP A 59 -16.62 2.91 -7.29
N ALA A 60 -16.58 2.53 -8.58
CA ALA A 60 -17.14 1.27 -9.07
C ALA A 60 -16.43 0.04 -8.49
N ALA A 61 -15.10 0.13 -8.33
CA ALA A 61 -14.30 -0.93 -7.74
C ALA A 61 -14.66 -1.17 -6.26
N PHE A 62 -14.89 -0.11 -5.47
CA PHE A 62 -15.39 -0.26 -4.10
C PHE A 62 -16.79 -0.89 -4.06
N GLY A 63 -17.68 -0.54 -4.98
CA GLY A 63 -18.98 -1.20 -5.12
C GLY A 63 -18.85 -2.71 -5.34
N SER A 64 -17.91 -3.11 -6.20
CA SER A 64 -17.62 -4.53 -6.48
C SER A 64 -17.02 -5.28 -5.29
N LEU A 65 -16.16 -4.61 -4.50
CA LEU A 65 -15.61 -5.17 -3.24
C LEU A 65 -16.71 -5.57 -2.25
N ILE A 66 -17.69 -4.69 -2.08
CA ILE A 66 -18.78 -4.90 -1.13
C ILE A 66 -19.65 -6.06 -1.58
N GLN A 67 -20.02 -6.12 -2.88
CA GLN A 67 -20.81 -7.21 -3.43
C GLN A 67 -20.12 -8.56 -3.29
N ALA A 68 -18.80 -8.60 -3.44
CA ALA A 68 -17.99 -9.83 -3.31
C ALA A 68 -17.62 -10.18 -1.86
N GLN A 69 -18.05 -9.40 -0.87
CA GLN A 69 -17.72 -9.58 0.55
C GLN A 69 -16.20 -9.74 0.78
N THR A 70 -15.42 -8.93 0.08
CA THR A 70 -13.95 -8.96 0.15
C THR A 70 -13.48 -8.54 1.54
N GLY A 71 -12.62 -9.33 2.19
CA GLY A 71 -12.23 -9.13 3.59
C GLY A 71 -11.16 -8.04 3.79
N ALA A 72 -10.41 -7.67 2.74
CA ALA A 72 -9.41 -6.61 2.79
C ALA A 72 -9.10 -6.09 1.38
N LEU A 73 -8.48 -4.90 1.29
CA LEU A 73 -8.04 -4.30 0.05
C LEU A 73 -6.53 -4.00 0.11
N LEU A 74 -5.85 -4.23 -1.01
CA LEU A 74 -4.46 -3.87 -1.21
C LEU A 74 -4.36 -2.82 -2.32
N ILE A 75 -3.77 -1.68 -2.01
CA ILE A 75 -3.46 -0.60 -2.96
C ILE A 75 -1.98 -0.68 -3.33
N PRO A 76 -1.62 -0.82 -4.62
CA PRO A 76 -0.23 -0.79 -5.05
C PRO A 76 0.33 0.63 -5.11
N ASN A 77 1.66 0.74 -5.15
CA ASN A 77 2.34 2.01 -5.38
C ASN A 77 2.25 2.43 -6.84
N ASP A 78 1.23 3.18 -7.19
CA ASP A 78 0.98 3.74 -8.53
C ASP A 78 0.71 5.23 -8.44
N ILE A 79 1.19 6.01 -9.41
CA ILE A 79 1.08 7.47 -9.43
C ILE A 79 -0.39 7.92 -9.39
N PHE A 80 -1.27 7.24 -10.12
CA PHE A 80 -2.70 7.56 -10.14
C PHE A 80 -3.33 7.33 -8.76
N PHE A 81 -3.08 6.18 -8.11
CA PHE A 81 -3.61 5.92 -6.77
C PHE A 81 -3.01 6.84 -5.73
N ASN A 82 -1.72 7.19 -5.85
CA ASN A 82 -1.08 8.16 -4.97
C ASN A 82 -1.65 9.58 -5.13
N SER A 83 -2.16 9.94 -6.31
CA SER A 83 -2.88 11.21 -6.52
C SER A 83 -4.34 11.18 -6.04
N SER A 84 -4.87 10.00 -5.72
CA SER A 84 -6.26 9.75 -5.32
C SER A 84 -6.39 9.34 -3.84
N ILE A 85 -5.41 9.68 -2.98
CA ILE A 85 -5.35 9.29 -1.56
C ILE A 85 -6.66 9.59 -0.84
N GLU A 86 -7.14 10.83 -0.90
CA GLU A 86 -8.34 11.28 -0.18
C GLU A 86 -9.58 10.46 -0.56
N GLN A 87 -9.78 10.23 -1.87
CA GLN A 87 -10.91 9.45 -2.36
C GLN A 87 -10.84 8.00 -1.87
N ILE A 88 -9.68 7.35 -2.02
CA ILE A 88 -9.49 5.94 -1.67
C ILE A 88 -9.67 5.75 -0.16
N VAL A 89 -9.08 6.62 0.67
CA VAL A 89 -9.17 6.54 2.13
C VAL A 89 -10.60 6.79 2.59
N ALA A 90 -11.30 7.80 2.03
CA ALA A 90 -12.69 8.09 2.36
C ALA A 90 -13.64 6.93 2.01
N LEU A 91 -13.42 6.27 0.86
CA LEU A 91 -14.21 5.10 0.45
C LEU A 91 -13.93 3.88 1.34
N ALA A 92 -12.66 3.63 1.68
CA ALA A 92 -12.28 2.56 2.60
C ALA A 92 -12.93 2.73 3.98
N ALA A 93 -12.89 3.96 4.52
CA ALA A 93 -13.54 4.29 5.79
C ALA A 93 -15.07 4.15 5.72
N ARG A 94 -15.70 4.73 4.67
CA ARG A 94 -17.17 4.67 4.47
C ARG A 94 -17.69 3.24 4.44
N HIS A 95 -16.95 2.34 3.82
CA HIS A 95 -17.37 0.95 3.62
C HIS A 95 -16.74 -0.01 4.63
N ALA A 96 -16.03 0.50 5.63
CA ALA A 96 -15.33 -0.28 6.66
C ALA A 96 -14.45 -1.39 6.06
N VAL A 97 -13.73 -1.10 4.96
CA VAL A 97 -12.84 -2.05 4.28
C VAL A 97 -11.42 -1.93 4.85
N PRO A 98 -10.90 -2.97 5.55
CA PRO A 98 -9.52 -3.00 5.98
C PRO A 98 -8.59 -2.88 4.78
N THR A 99 -7.83 -1.80 4.70
CA THR A 99 -7.02 -1.50 3.50
C THR A 99 -5.56 -1.31 3.87
N MET A 100 -4.68 -1.96 3.10
CA MET A 100 -3.24 -1.76 3.15
C MET A 100 -2.79 -0.87 1.99
N TYR A 101 -1.96 0.10 2.34
CA TYR A 101 -1.49 1.15 1.45
C TYR A 101 0.02 1.07 1.19
N PRO A 102 0.51 1.64 0.08
CA PRO A 102 1.91 1.58 -0.30
C PRO A 102 2.80 2.56 0.45
N SER A 103 2.24 3.58 1.11
CA SER A 103 3.01 4.64 1.76
C SER A 103 2.29 5.27 2.95
N ARG A 104 3.06 5.88 3.84
CA ARG A 104 2.58 6.50 5.07
C ARG A 104 1.57 7.64 4.85
N GLU A 105 1.63 8.31 3.71
CA GLU A 105 0.74 9.42 3.37
C GLU A 105 -0.73 9.00 3.41
N PHE A 106 -1.03 7.78 2.97
CA PHE A 106 -2.37 7.22 3.09
C PHE A 106 -2.80 7.03 4.55
N THR A 107 -1.89 6.52 5.39
CA THR A 107 -2.20 6.28 6.80
C THR A 107 -2.35 7.60 7.56
N MET A 108 -1.55 8.62 7.22
CA MET A 108 -1.70 9.99 7.73
C MET A 108 -3.02 10.64 7.29
N ALA A 109 -3.53 10.31 6.10
CA ALA A 109 -4.85 10.76 5.62
C ALA A 109 -6.03 10.01 6.25
N GLY A 110 -5.80 9.09 7.19
CA GLY A 110 -6.83 8.30 7.87
C GLY A 110 -6.96 6.87 7.36
N GLY A 111 -6.01 6.37 6.60
CA GLY A 111 -5.93 4.96 6.21
C GLY A 111 -5.51 4.05 7.37
N LEU A 112 -5.80 2.75 7.28
CA LEU A 112 -5.56 1.77 8.35
C LEU A 112 -4.08 1.46 8.55
N ILE A 113 -3.42 0.97 7.52
CA ILE A 113 -2.03 0.46 7.59
C ILE A 113 -1.30 0.71 6.29
N SER A 114 -0.03 1.12 6.37
CA SER A 114 0.84 1.24 5.21
C SER A 114 2.16 0.50 5.43
N TYR A 115 2.70 -0.01 4.33
CA TYR A 115 4.04 -0.57 4.29
C TYR A 115 4.70 -0.26 2.97
N GLY A 116 5.77 0.50 2.99
CA GLY A 116 6.49 0.89 1.77
C GLY A 116 7.75 1.68 2.04
N ALA A 117 8.40 2.12 0.97
CA ALA A 117 9.61 2.92 1.06
C ALA A 117 9.36 4.27 1.71
N SER A 118 10.29 4.68 2.59
CA SER A 118 10.26 6.01 3.19
C SER A 118 10.58 7.07 2.12
N LEU A 119 9.57 7.89 1.79
CA LEU A 119 9.77 9.02 0.88
C LEU A 119 10.73 10.05 1.47
N GLY A 120 10.66 10.29 2.78
CA GLY A 120 11.58 11.19 3.48
C GLY A 120 13.03 10.74 3.35
N ASP A 121 13.30 9.44 3.51
CA ASP A 121 14.66 8.90 3.32
C ASP A 121 15.10 8.99 1.85
N SER A 122 14.19 8.72 0.92
CA SER A 122 14.46 8.85 -0.52
C SER A 122 14.84 10.29 -0.91
N TYR A 123 14.11 11.29 -0.43
CA TYR A 123 14.45 12.71 -0.67
C TYR A 123 15.76 13.11 0.01
N ARG A 124 16.05 12.59 1.20
CA ARG A 124 17.34 12.82 1.87
C ARG A 124 18.50 12.29 1.02
N GLN A 125 18.36 11.08 0.47
CA GLN A 125 19.37 10.48 -0.43
C GLN A 125 19.54 11.29 -1.71
N LEU A 126 18.46 11.77 -2.32
CA LEU A 126 18.54 12.67 -3.48
C LEU A 126 19.28 13.95 -3.15
N GLY A 127 19.06 14.54 -1.96
CA GLY A 127 19.81 15.71 -1.49
C GLY A 127 21.31 15.44 -1.33
N VAL A 128 21.67 14.26 -0.82
CA VAL A 128 23.08 13.83 -0.72
C VAL A 128 23.71 13.74 -2.12
N TYR A 129 23.01 13.15 -3.09
CA TYR A 129 23.49 13.03 -4.46
C TYR A 129 23.63 14.40 -5.15
N ALA A 130 22.64 15.26 -5.01
CA ALA A 130 22.72 16.62 -5.51
C ALA A 130 23.93 17.37 -4.94
N GLY A 131 24.18 17.25 -3.63
CA GLY A 131 25.34 17.86 -2.99
C GLY A 131 26.70 17.31 -3.51
N GLN A 132 26.78 16.02 -3.84
CA GLN A 132 27.99 15.43 -4.43
C GLN A 132 28.22 15.93 -5.86
N ILE A 133 27.16 16.02 -6.67
CA ILE A 133 27.26 16.53 -8.05
C ILE A 133 27.68 18.00 -8.05
N LEU A 134 27.10 18.82 -7.18
CA LEU A 134 27.49 20.23 -7.05
C LEU A 134 28.94 20.44 -6.60
N LYS A 135 29.51 19.44 -5.90
CA LYS A 135 30.96 19.41 -5.54
C LYS A 135 31.85 18.83 -6.64
N GLY A 136 31.31 18.56 -7.84
CA GLY A 136 32.06 18.14 -9.01
C GLY A 136 32.10 16.62 -9.27
N LYS A 137 31.34 15.79 -8.49
CA LYS A 137 31.26 14.35 -8.76
C LYS A 137 30.38 14.11 -10.00
N SER A 138 30.88 13.24 -10.91
CA SER A 138 30.06 12.87 -12.07
C SER A 138 28.85 12.03 -11.69
N PRO A 139 27.64 12.27 -12.26
CA PRO A 139 26.48 11.42 -12.05
C PRO A 139 26.74 9.94 -12.37
N SER A 140 27.60 9.63 -13.34
CA SER A 140 27.99 8.26 -13.72
C SER A 140 28.80 7.52 -12.65
N GLU A 141 29.39 8.24 -11.69
CA GLU A 141 30.14 7.67 -10.56
C GLU A 141 29.28 7.42 -9.33
N LEU A 142 28.01 7.84 -9.38
CA LEU A 142 27.08 7.62 -8.28
C LEU A 142 26.42 6.24 -8.41
N PRO A 143 26.44 5.42 -7.34
CA PRO A 143 25.79 4.11 -7.38
C PRO A 143 24.28 4.27 -7.51
N VAL A 144 23.63 3.33 -8.23
CA VAL A 144 22.18 3.21 -8.22
C VAL A 144 21.77 2.60 -6.88
N LEU A 145 21.06 3.38 -6.04
CA LEU A 145 20.58 2.93 -4.76
C LEU A 145 19.08 2.57 -4.85
N GLN A 146 18.75 1.41 -4.34
CA GLN A 146 17.35 1.08 -4.06
C GLN A 146 16.96 1.62 -2.68
N PRO A 147 15.68 2.01 -2.46
CA PRO A 147 15.21 2.36 -1.13
C PRO A 147 15.41 1.19 -0.16
N THR A 148 16.23 1.38 0.87
CA THR A 148 16.52 0.36 1.88
C THR A 148 15.65 0.52 3.13
N LYS A 149 15.19 1.74 3.39
CA LYS A 149 14.31 2.03 4.53
C LYS A 149 12.86 1.82 4.11
N LEU A 150 12.26 0.76 4.64
CA LEU A 150 10.82 0.49 4.54
C LEU A 150 10.19 0.91 5.87
N GLU A 151 9.01 1.53 5.81
CA GLU A 151 8.26 1.99 6.98
C GLU A 151 6.94 1.21 7.07
N LEU A 152 6.65 0.69 8.27
CA LEU A 152 5.39 0.08 8.64
C LEU A 152 4.66 1.03 9.60
N VAL A 153 3.58 1.63 9.12
CA VAL A 153 2.78 2.59 9.90
C VAL A 153 1.36 2.07 10.04
N ILE A 154 0.80 2.15 11.24
CA ILE A 154 -0.59 1.78 11.50
C ILE A 154 -1.34 2.93 12.19
N ASN A 155 -2.60 3.11 11.84
CA ASN A 155 -3.53 3.99 12.55
C ASN A 155 -4.35 3.15 13.52
N LEU A 156 -4.01 3.24 14.81
CA LEU A 156 -4.66 2.46 15.87
C LEU A 156 -6.11 2.89 16.11
N LYS A 157 -6.43 4.16 15.89
CA LYS A 157 -7.80 4.67 15.96
C LYS A 157 -8.66 4.00 14.89
N ILE A 158 -8.20 3.97 13.64
CA ILE A 158 -8.91 3.32 12.54
C ILE A 158 -9.00 1.79 12.75
N ALA A 159 -7.95 1.15 13.26
CA ALA A 159 -8.00 -0.26 13.62
C ALA A 159 -9.13 -0.54 14.63
N LYS A 160 -9.23 0.29 15.68
CA LYS A 160 -10.29 0.21 16.70
C LYS A 160 -11.68 0.45 16.11
N GLU A 161 -11.85 1.45 15.24
CA GLU A 161 -13.12 1.75 14.56
C GLU A 161 -13.59 0.58 13.68
N LEU A 162 -12.64 -0.14 13.06
CA LEU A 162 -12.90 -1.34 12.26
C LEU A 162 -13.08 -2.61 13.11
N GLY A 163 -12.95 -2.53 14.44
CA GLY A 163 -13.02 -3.69 15.34
C GLY A 163 -11.87 -4.68 15.17
N LEU A 164 -10.71 -4.20 14.70
CA LEU A 164 -9.53 -5.03 14.45
C LEU A 164 -8.61 -5.01 15.66
N GLU A 165 -8.21 -6.21 16.11
CA GLU A 165 -7.15 -6.36 17.09
C GLU A 165 -5.79 -6.33 16.38
N VAL A 166 -4.89 -5.46 16.86
CA VAL A 166 -3.52 -5.40 16.33
C VAL A 166 -2.64 -6.33 17.14
N PRO A 167 -2.16 -7.45 16.57
CA PRO A 167 -1.36 -8.40 17.31
C PRO A 167 -0.03 -7.81 17.77
N LEU A 168 0.46 -8.24 18.93
CA LEU A 168 1.75 -7.79 19.48
C LEU A 168 2.91 -8.02 18.50
N SER A 169 2.87 -9.13 17.74
CA SER A 169 3.86 -9.42 16.70
C SER A 169 3.93 -8.38 15.57
N LEU A 170 2.86 -7.62 15.36
CA LEU A 170 2.84 -6.50 14.43
C LEU A 170 3.28 -5.21 15.13
N LEU A 171 2.80 -4.96 16.36
CA LEU A 171 3.14 -3.77 17.14
C LEU A 171 4.65 -3.60 17.36
N ILE A 172 5.37 -4.67 17.67
CA ILE A 172 6.84 -4.62 17.87
C ILE A 172 7.64 -4.36 16.59
N ARG A 173 7.00 -4.37 15.43
CA ARG A 173 7.61 -4.14 14.11
C ARG A 173 7.19 -2.81 13.50
N LEU A 174 6.36 -2.04 14.19
CA LEU A 174 5.95 -0.73 13.70
C LEU A 174 7.10 0.25 13.77
N ASP A 175 7.23 1.06 12.73
CA ASP A 175 8.06 2.25 12.75
C ASP A 175 7.29 3.42 13.37
N GLU A 176 5.94 3.44 13.19
CA GLU A 176 5.08 4.48 13.76
C GLU A 176 3.65 3.94 14.00
N ALA A 177 3.06 4.36 15.11
CA ALA A 177 1.64 4.20 15.42
C ALA A 177 0.98 5.58 15.48
N ILE A 178 -0.14 5.75 14.74
CA ILE A 178 -0.98 6.95 14.78
C ILE A 178 -2.15 6.66 15.72
N GLU A 179 -2.35 7.55 16.73
CA GLU A 179 -3.39 7.44 17.76
C GLU A 179 -4.55 8.43 17.52
#